data_f8db9b017659bcbbff458e001802fc8a
#
_entry.id   f8db9b017659bcbbff458e001802fc8a
#
_cell.length_a   1.000
_cell.length_b   1.000
_cell.length_c   1.000
_cell.angle_alpha   90.00
_cell.angle_beta   90.00
_cell.angle_gamma   90.00
#
_symmetry.space_group_name_H-M   'P 1'
#
loop_
_entity.id
_entity.type
_entity.pdbx_description
1 polymer ?
#
loop_
_entity_poly.entity_id
_entity_poly.type
_entity_poly.pdbx_seq_one_letter_code
_entity_poly.pdbx_strand_id
1 'polypeptide(L)'
;MGYGLIEDGVPDLRALDYGVLTAPSSMAPALRLHRLYTGLMQVVANYEPDEIAVEEPFVAQTARQNARSALAVGRAQAIAMLVAAGNSIPLYTYLPARVKQVVTDHGGSNKEQVQRMVQMQLQLNQAPRPSDAADALAVAVCHARERRLAEMVARNERRQP
;
A
#
# COMPACT_ATOMS: atom_id res chain seq x y z
N MET A 1 6.47 -7.99 -5.05
CA MET A 1 5.84 -6.68 -4.80
C MET A 1 4.35 -6.91 -4.59
N GLY A 2 3.88 -6.69 -3.38
CA GLY A 2 2.45 -6.76 -3.06
C GLY A 2 1.70 -5.60 -3.68
N TYR A 3 0.43 -5.82 -4.04
CA TYR A 3 -0.53 -4.78 -4.36
C TYR A 3 -1.87 -5.10 -3.69
N GLY A 4 -2.63 -4.06 -3.39
CA GLY A 4 -3.98 -4.16 -2.85
C GLY A 4 -4.80 -2.99 -3.33
N LEU A 5 -5.97 -3.26 -3.85
CA LEU A 5 -6.93 -2.30 -4.36
C LEU A 5 -8.18 -2.34 -3.51
N ILE A 6 -8.60 -1.19 -3.03
CA ILE A 6 -9.83 -1.05 -2.24
C ILE A 6 -10.72 0.02 -2.85
N GLU A 7 -12.00 -0.16 -2.63
CA GLU A 7 -13.02 0.86 -2.86
C GLU A 7 -13.36 1.52 -1.54
N ASP A 8 -13.30 2.85 -1.50
CA ASP A 8 -13.68 3.65 -0.33
C ASP A 8 -15.18 3.97 -0.38
N GLY A 9 -15.99 2.96 -0.09
CA GLY A 9 -17.44 3.10 0.04
C GLY A 9 -17.85 3.62 1.42
N VAL A 10 -18.98 4.31 1.51
CA VAL A 10 -19.56 4.73 2.79
C VAL A 10 -20.68 3.76 3.16
N PRO A 11 -20.65 3.12 4.33
CA PRO A 11 -19.71 3.33 5.44
C PRO A 11 -18.41 2.50 5.35
N ASP A 12 -18.36 1.44 4.53
CA ASP A 12 -17.36 0.39 4.60
C ASP A 12 -16.34 0.45 3.47
N LEU A 13 -15.12 0.02 3.78
CA LEU A 13 -14.06 -0.25 2.80
C LEU A 13 -14.29 -1.65 2.21
N ARG A 14 -14.03 -1.81 0.92
CA ARG A 14 -14.14 -3.09 0.23
C ARG A 14 -12.86 -3.40 -0.57
N ALA A 15 -12.32 -4.59 -0.42
CA ALA A 15 -11.25 -5.05 -1.29
C ALA A 15 -11.83 -5.39 -2.68
N LEU A 16 -11.26 -4.80 -3.72
CA LEU A 16 -11.59 -5.10 -5.11
C LEU A 16 -10.67 -6.18 -5.66
N ASP A 17 -9.36 -6.03 -5.42
CA ASP A 17 -8.35 -6.99 -5.83
C ASP A 17 -7.09 -6.85 -4.96
N TYR A 18 -6.32 -7.91 -4.82
CA TYR A 18 -5.02 -7.90 -4.15
C TYR A 18 -4.19 -9.11 -4.54
N GLY A 19 -2.89 -8.95 -4.48
CA GLY A 19 -1.99 -10.02 -4.86
C GLY A 19 -0.52 -9.64 -4.81
N VAL A 20 0.29 -10.43 -5.51
CA VAL A 20 1.74 -10.21 -5.60
C VAL A 20 2.20 -10.29 -7.04
N LEU A 21 2.81 -9.22 -7.50
CA LEU A 21 3.56 -9.20 -8.75
C LEU A 21 4.93 -9.83 -8.52
N THR A 22 5.25 -10.83 -9.33
CA THR A 22 6.50 -11.61 -9.18
C THR A 22 7.34 -11.57 -10.44
N ALA A 23 8.66 -11.69 -10.26
CA ALA A 23 9.59 -11.91 -11.35
C ALA A 23 10.63 -12.96 -10.94
N PRO A 24 10.96 -13.95 -11.79
CA PRO A 24 11.92 -14.98 -11.49
C PRO A 24 13.27 -14.43 -11.04
N SER A 25 13.89 -15.05 -10.02
CA SER A 25 15.20 -14.64 -9.51
C SER A 25 16.32 -14.82 -10.54
N SER A 26 16.16 -15.73 -11.49
CA SER A 26 17.08 -15.98 -12.60
C SER A 26 17.05 -14.90 -13.69
N MET A 27 16.02 -14.06 -13.69
CA MET A 27 15.90 -12.97 -14.68
C MET A 27 16.86 -11.83 -14.35
N ALA A 28 17.46 -11.22 -15.38
CA ALA A 28 18.33 -10.05 -15.21
C ALA A 28 17.62 -8.92 -14.46
N PRO A 29 18.30 -8.16 -13.59
CA PRO A 29 17.67 -7.15 -12.71
C PRO A 29 16.79 -6.14 -13.47
N ALA A 30 17.22 -5.62 -14.59
CA ALA A 30 16.45 -4.67 -15.40
C ALA A 30 15.15 -5.28 -15.91
N LEU A 31 15.18 -6.53 -16.41
CA LEU A 31 14.01 -7.23 -16.90
C LEU A 31 13.03 -7.57 -15.78
N ARG A 32 13.53 -7.85 -14.56
CA ARG A 32 12.69 -8.04 -13.36
C ARG A 32 11.92 -6.77 -13.00
N LEU A 33 12.60 -5.62 -13.02
CA LEU A 33 11.95 -4.33 -12.77
C LEU A 33 10.91 -4.02 -13.83
N HIS A 34 11.26 -4.23 -15.10
CA HIS A 34 10.33 -4.03 -16.21
C HIS A 34 9.09 -4.93 -16.08
N ARG A 35 9.26 -6.20 -15.72
CA ARG A 35 8.13 -7.12 -15.48
C ARG A 35 7.21 -6.66 -14.35
N LEU A 36 7.78 -6.16 -13.25
CA LEU A 36 6.98 -5.61 -12.14
C LEU A 36 6.25 -4.33 -12.55
N TYR A 37 6.93 -3.46 -13.30
CA TYR A 37 6.35 -2.24 -13.86
C TYR A 37 5.16 -2.56 -14.78
N THR A 38 5.34 -3.45 -15.76
CA THR A 38 4.25 -3.83 -16.69
C THR A 38 3.08 -4.49 -15.95
N GLY A 39 3.36 -5.32 -14.93
CA GLY A 39 2.32 -5.90 -14.09
C GLY A 39 1.51 -4.86 -13.33
N LEU A 40 2.18 -3.85 -12.75
CA LEU A 40 1.49 -2.76 -12.05
C LEU A 40 0.70 -1.87 -13.03
N MET A 41 1.24 -1.60 -14.21
CA MET A 41 0.52 -0.89 -15.29
C MET A 41 -0.77 -1.61 -15.68
N GLN A 42 -0.77 -2.96 -15.75
CA GLN A 42 -1.98 -3.72 -16.02
C GLN A 42 -3.02 -3.59 -14.90
N VAL A 43 -2.58 -3.60 -13.62
CA VAL A 43 -3.50 -3.36 -12.50
C VAL A 43 -4.13 -1.97 -12.62
N VAL A 44 -3.31 -0.94 -12.87
CA VAL A 44 -3.82 0.44 -13.03
C VAL A 44 -4.78 0.55 -14.23
N ALA A 45 -4.45 -0.07 -15.38
CA ALA A 45 -5.31 -0.03 -16.55
C ALA A 45 -6.64 -0.78 -16.38
N ASN A 46 -6.67 -1.83 -15.54
CA ASN A 46 -7.88 -2.62 -15.30
C ASN A 46 -8.84 -1.97 -14.31
N TYR A 47 -8.31 -1.22 -13.34
CA TYR A 47 -9.10 -0.72 -12.22
C TYR A 47 -9.18 0.81 -12.13
N GLU A 48 -8.37 1.52 -12.90
CA GLU A 48 -8.35 3.00 -12.99
C GLU A 48 -8.40 3.67 -11.59
N PRO A 49 -7.44 3.37 -10.68
CA PRO A 49 -7.50 3.90 -9.31
C PRO A 49 -7.34 5.42 -9.30
N ASP A 50 -8.09 6.10 -8.43
CA ASP A 50 -8.03 7.55 -8.27
C ASP A 50 -6.73 8.00 -7.57
N GLU A 51 -6.18 7.18 -6.66
CA GLU A 51 -5.02 7.49 -5.85
C GLU A 51 -4.15 6.23 -5.65
N ILE A 52 -2.84 6.43 -5.53
CA ILE A 52 -1.88 5.36 -5.21
C ILE A 52 -1.22 5.67 -3.88
N ALA A 53 -1.13 4.66 -3.00
CA ALA A 53 -0.42 4.74 -1.74
C ALA A 53 0.71 3.72 -1.67
N VAL A 54 1.86 4.11 -1.12
CA VAL A 54 3.01 3.24 -0.95
C VAL A 54 3.59 3.36 0.46
N GLU A 55 4.20 2.28 0.94
CA GLU A 55 4.96 2.31 2.18
C GLU A 55 6.34 2.94 1.92
N GLU A 56 6.74 3.86 2.79
CA GLU A 56 8.06 4.46 2.76
C GLU A 56 9.11 3.48 3.28
N PRO A 57 10.23 3.26 2.57
CA PRO A 57 11.26 2.36 3.04
C PRO A 57 11.90 2.90 4.32
N PHE A 58 11.77 2.15 5.42
CA PHE A 58 12.41 2.49 6.68
C PHE A 58 13.90 2.11 6.62
N VAL A 59 14.76 3.11 6.47
CA VAL A 59 16.21 2.95 6.56
C VAL A 59 16.61 3.12 8.03
N ALA A 60 16.51 2.04 8.82
CA ALA A 60 17.04 2.06 10.18
C ALA A 60 18.57 2.31 10.15
N GLN A 61 19.08 3.07 11.14
CA GLN A 61 20.52 3.34 11.28
C GLN A 61 21.38 2.08 11.48
N THR A 62 20.79 0.91 11.70
CA THR A 62 21.45 -0.41 11.73
C THR A 62 21.65 -1.00 10.33
N ALA A 63 21.97 -0.17 9.37
CA ALA A 63 21.85 -0.35 7.92
C ALA A 63 22.59 -1.52 7.25
N ARG A 64 23.48 -2.25 7.92
CA ARG A 64 24.28 -3.29 7.23
C ARG A 64 23.56 -4.64 7.05
N GLN A 65 22.61 -4.98 7.93
CA GLN A 65 21.89 -6.27 7.85
C GLN A 65 20.64 -6.25 6.98
N ASN A 66 20.06 -5.06 6.71
CA ASN A 66 18.82 -4.90 5.98
C ASN A 66 18.93 -4.19 4.62
N ALA A 67 20.15 -3.90 4.14
CA ALA A 67 20.36 -3.14 2.90
C ALA A 67 19.68 -3.77 1.67
N ARG A 68 19.65 -5.11 1.56
CA ARG A 68 18.99 -5.80 0.45
C ARG A 68 17.48 -5.62 0.48
N SER A 69 16.86 -5.68 1.67
CA SER A 69 15.42 -5.48 1.84
C SER A 69 15.04 -4.03 1.57
N ALA A 70 15.78 -3.07 2.12
CA ALA A 70 15.57 -1.64 1.86
C ALA A 70 15.69 -1.31 0.36
N LEU A 71 16.68 -1.90 -0.34
CA LEU A 71 16.82 -1.73 -1.79
C LEU A 71 15.65 -2.35 -2.56
N ALA A 72 15.13 -3.49 -2.13
CA ALA A 72 13.97 -4.11 -2.78
C ALA A 72 12.70 -3.27 -2.61
N VAL A 73 12.46 -2.74 -1.40
CA VAL A 73 11.33 -1.83 -1.12
C VAL A 73 11.48 -0.53 -1.91
N GLY A 74 12.67 0.09 -1.92
CA GLY A 74 12.92 1.30 -2.69
C GLY A 74 12.72 1.12 -4.20
N ARG A 75 13.06 -0.05 -4.75
CA ARG A 75 12.78 -0.38 -6.16
C ARG A 75 11.29 -0.53 -6.44
N ALA A 76 10.55 -1.17 -5.54
CA ALA A 76 9.09 -1.30 -5.66
C ALA A 76 8.41 0.07 -5.58
N GLN A 77 8.84 0.92 -4.66
CA GLN A 77 8.37 2.30 -4.54
C GLN A 77 8.67 3.11 -5.81
N ALA A 78 9.89 3.03 -6.36
CA ALA A 78 10.25 3.72 -7.60
C ALA A 78 9.35 3.29 -8.79
N ILE A 79 9.01 2.00 -8.89
CA ILE A 79 8.07 1.50 -9.90
C ILE A 79 6.69 2.14 -9.70
N ALA A 80 6.17 2.17 -8.48
CA ALA A 80 4.87 2.78 -8.18
C ALA A 80 4.86 4.29 -8.49
N MET A 81 5.95 5.00 -8.17
CA MET A 81 6.11 6.43 -8.49
C MET A 81 6.09 6.68 -10.00
N LEU A 82 6.80 5.86 -10.79
CA LEU A 82 6.82 5.98 -12.25
C LEU A 82 5.43 5.70 -12.86
N VAL A 83 4.74 4.68 -12.36
CA VAL A 83 3.37 4.34 -12.82
C VAL A 83 2.40 5.46 -12.46
N ALA A 84 2.44 5.98 -11.24
CA ALA A 84 1.59 7.08 -10.81
C ALA A 84 1.82 8.34 -11.65
N ALA A 85 3.08 8.75 -11.83
CA ALA A 85 3.43 9.92 -12.61
C ALA A 85 3.05 9.78 -14.09
N GLY A 86 3.29 8.59 -14.68
CA GLY A 86 2.97 8.33 -16.09
C GLY A 86 1.48 8.29 -16.39
N ASN A 87 0.62 8.07 -15.37
CA ASN A 87 -0.83 8.06 -15.51
C ASN A 87 -1.51 9.28 -14.85
N SER A 88 -0.73 10.25 -14.35
CA SER A 88 -1.24 11.44 -13.65
C SER A 88 -2.08 11.11 -12.40
N ILE A 89 -1.77 10.00 -11.74
CA ILE A 89 -2.45 9.56 -10.52
C ILE A 89 -1.72 10.13 -9.30
N PRO A 90 -2.39 10.79 -8.34
CA PRO A 90 -1.78 11.23 -7.09
C PRO A 90 -1.17 10.07 -6.31
N LEU A 91 0.04 10.28 -5.76
CA LEU A 91 0.75 9.27 -4.97
C LEU A 91 1.01 9.77 -3.55
N TYR A 92 0.73 8.92 -2.58
CA TYR A 92 0.90 9.18 -1.16
C TYR A 92 1.86 8.18 -0.54
N THR A 93 2.65 8.62 0.46
CA THR A 93 3.62 7.78 1.15
C THR A 93 3.31 7.69 2.64
N TYR A 94 3.49 6.51 3.23
CA TYR A 94 3.20 6.24 4.64
C TYR A 94 4.36 5.50 5.30
N LEU A 95 4.77 5.97 6.48
CA LEU A 95 5.72 5.26 7.32
C LEU A 95 5.11 3.94 7.84
N PRO A 96 5.87 2.84 7.93
CA PRO A 96 5.37 1.55 8.46
C PRO A 96 4.72 1.66 9.84
N ALA A 97 5.27 2.51 10.72
CA ALA A 97 4.70 2.75 12.04
C ALA A 97 3.31 3.42 11.96
N ARG A 98 3.11 4.33 10.99
CA ARG A 98 1.81 4.98 10.78
C ARG A 98 0.78 4.00 10.25
N VAL A 99 1.16 3.16 9.28
CA VAL A 99 0.28 2.10 8.76
C VAL A 99 -0.21 1.21 9.89
N LYS A 100 0.69 0.71 10.74
CA LYS A 100 0.33 -0.11 11.90
C LYS A 100 -0.62 0.63 12.84
N GLN A 101 -0.29 1.86 13.22
CA GLN A 101 -1.10 2.66 14.13
C GLN A 101 -2.52 2.87 13.60
N VAL A 102 -2.67 3.24 12.33
CA VAL A 102 -3.99 3.52 11.74
C VAL A 102 -4.82 2.24 11.55
N VAL A 103 -4.18 1.13 11.16
CA VAL A 103 -4.90 -0.12 10.91
C VAL A 103 -5.31 -0.83 12.21
N THR A 104 -4.49 -0.77 13.26
CA THR A 104 -4.71 -1.57 14.48
C THR A 104 -5.03 -0.73 15.72
N ASP A 105 -5.09 0.61 15.58
CA ASP A 105 -5.18 1.57 16.67
C ASP A 105 -4.01 1.46 17.68
N HIS A 106 -2.96 0.71 17.32
CA HIS A 106 -1.80 0.47 18.20
C HIS A 106 -0.50 0.33 17.40
N GLY A 107 0.46 1.25 17.60
CA GLY A 107 1.72 1.27 16.85
C GLY A 107 2.66 0.08 17.09
N GLY A 108 2.48 -0.65 18.21
CA GLY A 108 3.27 -1.82 18.59
C GLY A 108 2.77 -3.16 18.04
N SER A 109 1.75 -3.17 17.20
CA SER A 109 1.13 -4.38 16.68
C SER A 109 2.10 -5.23 15.84
N ASN A 110 2.03 -6.54 16.03
CA ASN A 110 2.77 -7.48 15.21
C ASN A 110 2.09 -7.71 13.84
N LYS A 111 2.79 -8.40 12.93
CA LYS A 111 2.33 -8.63 11.57
C LYS A 111 1.00 -9.38 11.49
N GLU A 112 0.81 -10.36 12.37
CA GLU A 112 -0.42 -11.16 12.41
C GLU A 112 -1.63 -10.33 12.87
N GLN A 113 -1.44 -9.43 13.81
CA GLN A 113 -2.48 -8.51 14.26
C GLN A 113 -2.90 -7.56 13.13
N VAL A 114 -1.94 -6.98 12.40
CA VAL A 114 -2.23 -6.13 11.23
C VAL A 114 -3.04 -6.92 10.19
N GLN A 115 -2.62 -8.15 9.87
CA GLN A 115 -3.30 -9.00 8.89
C GLN A 115 -4.74 -9.33 9.30
N ARG A 116 -4.97 -9.63 10.59
CA ARG A 116 -6.33 -9.86 11.13
C ARG A 116 -7.20 -8.61 11.05
N MET A 117 -6.64 -7.45 11.39
CA MET A 117 -7.38 -6.19 11.31
C MET A 117 -7.74 -5.83 9.87
N VAL A 118 -6.84 -6.03 8.91
CA VAL A 118 -7.13 -5.89 7.48
C VAL A 118 -8.25 -6.82 7.06
N GLN A 119 -8.21 -8.10 7.46
CA GLN A 119 -9.26 -9.05 7.18
C GLN A 119 -10.63 -8.57 7.68
N MET A 120 -10.69 -8.12 8.93
CA MET A 120 -11.94 -7.66 9.56
C MET A 120 -12.47 -6.39 8.88
N GLN A 121 -11.61 -5.40 8.63
CA GLN A 121 -12.02 -4.10 8.09
C GLN A 121 -12.45 -4.17 6.63
N LEU A 122 -11.89 -5.10 5.87
CA LEU A 122 -12.26 -5.35 4.47
C LEU A 122 -13.27 -6.50 4.33
N GLN A 123 -13.78 -7.04 5.44
CA GLN A 123 -14.77 -8.13 5.50
C GLN A 123 -14.35 -9.36 4.65
N LEU A 124 -13.05 -9.69 4.66
CA LEU A 124 -12.54 -10.81 3.89
C LEU A 124 -12.87 -12.14 4.59
N ASN A 125 -13.29 -13.14 3.82
CA ASN A 125 -13.58 -14.48 4.33
C ASN A 125 -12.35 -15.17 4.96
N GLN A 126 -11.16 -14.82 4.49
CA GLN A 126 -9.88 -15.36 4.97
C GLN A 126 -8.85 -14.24 5.07
N ALA A 127 -7.86 -14.45 5.95
CA ALA A 127 -6.73 -13.52 6.03
C ALA A 127 -5.98 -13.43 4.68
N PRO A 128 -5.70 -12.23 4.18
CA PRO A 128 -5.11 -12.08 2.85
C PRO A 128 -3.72 -12.73 2.80
N ARG A 129 -3.46 -13.46 1.71
CA ARG A 129 -2.20 -14.15 1.44
C ARG A 129 -1.75 -13.89 -0.01
N PRO A 130 -0.43 -13.91 -0.28
CA PRO A 130 0.67 -13.98 0.70
C PRO A 130 0.81 -12.69 1.53
N SER A 131 1.74 -12.68 2.49
CA SER A 131 1.90 -11.55 3.43
C SER A 131 2.12 -10.19 2.75
N ASP A 132 2.81 -10.16 1.61
CA ASP A 132 3.04 -8.91 0.87
C ASP A 132 1.73 -8.28 0.35
N ALA A 133 0.73 -9.11 0.01
CA ALA A 133 -0.60 -8.63 -0.36
C ALA A 133 -1.36 -8.06 0.85
N ALA A 134 -1.21 -8.69 2.02
CA ALA A 134 -1.77 -8.17 3.27
C ALA A 134 -1.14 -6.84 3.67
N ASP A 135 0.17 -6.71 3.52
CA ASP A 135 0.90 -5.47 3.79
C ASP A 135 0.42 -4.35 2.84
N ALA A 136 0.22 -4.65 1.55
CA ALA A 136 -0.30 -3.70 0.57
C ALA A 136 -1.74 -3.26 0.89
N LEU A 137 -2.63 -4.19 1.27
CA LEU A 137 -3.97 -3.85 1.72
C LEU A 137 -3.96 -3.00 3.00
N ALA A 138 -3.01 -3.24 3.93
CA ALA A 138 -2.85 -2.40 5.12
C ALA A 138 -2.51 -0.95 4.76
N VAL A 139 -1.64 -0.74 3.78
CA VAL A 139 -1.32 0.60 3.25
C VAL A 139 -2.55 1.26 2.63
N ALA A 140 -3.32 0.53 1.84
CA ALA A 140 -4.55 1.03 1.23
C ALA A 140 -5.60 1.43 2.29
N VAL A 141 -5.82 0.60 3.30
CA VAL A 141 -6.73 0.91 4.43
C VAL A 141 -6.24 2.14 5.21
N CYS A 142 -4.94 2.23 5.48
CA CYS A 142 -4.35 3.40 6.13
C CYS A 142 -4.64 4.67 5.31
N HIS A 143 -4.41 4.61 4.01
CA HIS A 143 -4.64 5.72 3.10
C HIS A 143 -6.10 6.19 3.11
N ALA A 144 -7.05 5.29 2.92
CA ALA A 144 -8.47 5.64 2.93
C ALA A 144 -8.90 6.31 4.25
N ARG A 145 -8.44 5.81 5.40
CA ARG A 145 -8.74 6.42 6.70
C ARG A 145 -8.13 7.80 6.87
N GLU A 146 -6.89 8.00 6.45
CA GLU A 146 -6.23 9.31 6.47
C GLU A 146 -6.96 10.32 5.57
N ARG A 147 -7.40 9.89 4.38
CA ARG A 147 -8.17 10.72 3.46
C ARG A 147 -9.51 11.13 4.08
N ARG A 148 -10.26 10.19 4.65
CA ARG A 148 -11.53 10.49 5.35
C ARG A 148 -11.33 11.48 6.50
N LEU A 149 -10.28 11.30 7.29
CA LEU A 149 -9.95 12.23 8.38
C LEU A 149 -9.64 13.63 7.86
N ALA A 150 -8.81 13.74 6.83
CA ALA A 150 -8.47 15.03 6.21
C ALA A 150 -9.71 15.74 5.65
N GLU A 151 -10.63 15.02 5.02
CA GLU A 151 -11.89 15.56 4.50
C GLU A 151 -12.82 16.06 5.63
N MET A 152 -12.90 15.30 6.74
CA MET A 152 -13.70 15.73 7.89
C MET A 152 -13.15 17.01 8.51
N VAL A 153 -11.82 17.12 8.67
CA VAL A 153 -11.17 18.33 9.18
C VAL A 153 -11.45 19.52 8.27
N ALA A 154 -11.19 19.38 6.97
CA ALA A 154 -11.43 20.44 5.99
C ALA A 154 -12.92 20.90 5.93
N ARG A 155 -13.86 19.97 6.13
CA ARG A 155 -15.29 20.30 6.20
C ARG A 155 -15.64 21.09 7.47
N ASN A 156 -15.03 20.77 8.58
CA ASN A 156 -15.25 21.47 9.85
C ASN A 156 -14.68 22.89 9.81
N GLU A 157 -13.46 23.08 9.25
CA GLU A 157 -12.85 24.39 9.08
C GLU A 157 -13.71 25.34 8.21
N ARG A 158 -14.34 24.82 7.16
CA ARG A 158 -15.24 25.62 6.29
C ARG A 158 -16.58 25.99 6.95
N ARG A 159 -16.92 25.35 8.09
CA ARG A 159 -18.17 25.62 8.82
C ARG A 159 -18.00 26.56 9.99
N GLN A 160 -16.77 26.91 10.33
CA GLN A 160 -16.50 27.96 11.35
C GLN A 160 -16.56 29.31 10.66
N PRO A 161 -17.47 30.23 11.08
CA PRO A 161 -17.67 31.54 10.47
C PRO A 161 -16.48 32.46 10.69
#